data_ebc6445691219db0daee9293b1ef342c
#
_entry.id   ebc6445691219db0daee9293b1ef342c
#
_cell.length_a   1.000
_cell.length_b   1.000
_cell.length_c   1.000
_cell.angle_alpha   90.00
_cell.angle_beta   90.00
_cell.angle_gamma   90.00
#
_symmetry.space_group_name_H-M   'P 1'
#
loop_
_entity.id
_entity.type
_entity.pdbx_description
1 polymer ?
#
loop_
_entity_poly.entity_id
_entity_poly.type
_entity_poly.pdbx_seq_one_letter_code
_entity_poly.pdbx_strand_id
1 'polypeptide(L)'
;MHSSNALSPTEPPQTGQDHESGRRGRSSKSRKHPRRRFLLGGATVLGLAATGTSAWALNRFVIDHVEVGDVAALEAKAQNAAANSSATPATNVTVGENSYSSSNTSIEIQQVSTGSGNDTVTYYVADVKLTNATDLRSAFANNSYGTNITAKPTTMASEHDAVLAINGDYYGFRSDGILIRNGVIYRDSGTRDGMAFYTDGRVEVYDETTTNAQTLLDAGVWNTLSFGPALVNGSKVLSGIDQVEVDTNVGNHSIQGQQPRTAVGWVEKNHLKLVVVDGRSEGYSRGVTMTELAQIMADLGCACAYNIDGGGSSAMYFNGSIINQPSNGGERDTSDILYIANGS
;
A
#
# COMPACT_ATOMS: atom_id res chain seq x y z
N MET A 1 43.96 39.81 -27.76
CA MET A 1 43.59 41.23 -27.78
C MET A 1 42.52 41.45 -26.74
N HIS A 2 42.98 42.10 -25.70
CA HIS A 2 42.39 43.14 -24.87
C HIS A 2 41.13 42.71 -24.05
N SER A 3 41.24 42.56 -22.83
CA SER A 3 41.51 43.49 -21.64
C SER A 3 40.20 43.84 -20.95
N SER A 4 39.99 43.32 -19.75
CA SER A 4 40.08 44.01 -18.44
C SER A 4 39.06 45.13 -18.22
N ASN A 5 38.24 45.07 -17.18
CA ASN A 5 38.54 45.71 -15.90
C ASN A 5 37.43 45.52 -14.84
N ALA A 6 37.88 45.19 -13.66
CA ALA A 6 37.18 45.27 -12.39
C ALA A 6 37.06 46.72 -11.91
N LEU A 7 36.12 46.99 -10.99
CA LEU A 7 36.29 47.89 -9.86
C LEU A 7 35.10 47.86 -8.88
N SER A 8 35.31 47.45 -7.65
CA SER A 8 34.67 47.83 -6.38
C SER A 8 35.45 49.02 -5.77
N PRO A 9 35.19 49.56 -4.59
CA PRO A 9 33.98 49.85 -3.81
C PRO A 9 34.02 51.32 -3.29
N THR A 10 33.02 51.84 -2.58
CA THR A 10 33.23 52.92 -1.57
C THR A 10 32.06 53.07 -0.59
N GLU A 11 32.36 52.96 0.69
CA GLU A 11 31.74 53.51 1.89
C GLU A 11 32.52 54.78 2.30
N PRO A 12 32.20 55.51 3.41
CA PRO A 12 31.00 56.31 3.79
C PRO A 12 31.36 57.83 3.89
N PRO A 13 30.67 58.75 4.60
CA PRO A 13 31.08 59.11 5.94
C PRO A 13 29.99 59.58 6.94
N GLN A 14 30.35 59.45 8.21
CA GLN A 14 29.72 60.01 9.41
C GLN A 14 30.04 61.54 9.57
N THR A 15 29.21 62.21 10.35
CA THR A 15 29.48 63.33 11.31
C THR A 15 28.13 63.92 11.66
N GLY A 16 27.73 64.37 12.84
CA GLY A 16 28.36 64.60 14.11
C GLY A 16 27.52 65.63 14.87
N GLN A 17 27.28 65.42 16.14
CA GLN A 17 27.19 66.41 17.27
C GLN A 17 26.38 67.70 17.06
N ASP A 18 25.68 68.33 17.99
CA ASP A 18 25.63 68.32 19.45
C ASP A 18 24.50 69.23 19.96
N HIS A 19 24.26 69.20 21.31
CA HIS A 19 23.71 70.20 22.22
C HIS A 19 22.20 70.46 22.28
N GLU A 20 21.54 70.63 23.32
CA GLU A 20 21.65 70.73 24.79
C GLU A 20 20.32 71.20 25.37
N SER A 21 20.02 70.70 26.55
CA SER A 21 19.29 71.33 27.67
C SER A 21 17.78 71.70 27.60
N GLY A 22 17.08 71.25 28.64
CA GLY A 22 15.83 71.88 29.08
C GLY A 22 15.01 71.02 30.07
N ARG A 23 15.35 71.06 31.35
CA ARG A 23 14.56 70.55 32.51
C ARG A 23 13.12 71.09 32.51
N ARG A 24 12.14 70.27 32.84
CA ARG A 24 11.21 70.45 33.98
C ARG A 24 10.25 69.27 34.06
N GLY A 25 10.13 68.73 35.27
CA GLY A 25 9.36 67.57 35.63
C GLY A 25 7.85 67.78 35.70
N ARG A 26 7.15 66.68 35.71
CA ARG A 26 6.00 66.40 36.57
C ARG A 26 5.40 65.00 36.35
N SER A 27 5.21 64.32 37.44
CA SER A 27 4.12 63.42 37.75
C SER A 27 4.03 62.07 37.06
N SER A 28 4.45 61.07 37.76
CA SER A 28 4.13 59.65 37.58
C SER A 28 2.62 59.40 37.60
N LYS A 29 2.09 58.81 36.53
CA LYS A 29 0.88 57.93 36.62
C LYS A 29 1.24 56.60 36.01
N SER A 30 1.41 55.63 36.90
CA SER A 30 1.54 54.22 36.61
C SER A 30 0.40 53.74 35.65
N ARG A 31 0.72 53.55 34.40
CA ARG A 31 -0.12 52.75 33.50
C ARG A 31 0.32 51.29 33.57
N LYS A 32 -0.51 50.49 34.26
CA LYS A 32 -0.40 49.02 34.28
C LYS A 32 -0.50 48.49 32.82
N HIS A 33 0.52 47.86 32.34
CA HIS A 33 0.62 47.29 31.01
C HIS A 33 -0.30 46.07 30.90
N PRO A 34 -1.09 45.92 29.83
CA PRO A 34 -1.90 44.72 29.58
C PRO A 34 -1.12 43.62 28.89
N ARG A 35 0.21 43.52 29.11
CA ARG A 35 1.04 42.46 28.48
C ARG A 35 0.82 41.06 29.03
N ARG A 36 0.23 40.88 30.20
CA ARG A 36 -0.02 39.55 30.80
C ARG A 36 -1.23 38.81 30.27
N ARG A 37 -2.19 39.51 29.68
CA ARG A 37 -3.40 38.85 29.12
C ARG A 37 -3.20 38.28 27.72
N PHE A 38 -2.25 38.79 26.93
CA PHE A 38 -1.92 38.24 25.61
C PHE A 38 -1.12 36.92 25.67
N LEU A 39 -0.27 36.75 26.70
CA LEU A 39 0.53 35.52 26.85
C LEU A 39 -0.30 34.32 27.35
N LEU A 40 -1.36 34.55 28.13
CA LEU A 40 -2.29 33.49 28.57
C LEU A 40 -3.23 33.05 27.46
N GLY A 41 -3.65 33.94 26.56
CA GLY A 41 -4.47 33.60 25.39
C GLY A 41 -3.68 32.83 24.33
N GLY A 42 -2.42 33.20 24.09
CA GLY A 42 -1.55 32.48 23.15
C GLY A 42 -1.18 31.06 23.60
N ALA A 43 -0.94 30.88 24.90
CA ALA A 43 -0.62 29.56 25.44
C ALA A 43 -1.83 28.60 25.42
N THR A 44 -3.06 29.13 25.61
CA THR A 44 -4.28 28.32 25.53
C THR A 44 -4.62 27.94 24.11
N VAL A 45 -4.43 28.81 23.12
CA VAL A 45 -4.66 28.52 21.71
C VAL A 45 -3.62 27.52 21.20
N LEU A 46 -2.35 27.68 21.57
CA LEU A 46 -1.29 26.70 21.21
C LEU A 46 -1.50 25.36 21.90
N GLY A 47 -1.97 25.35 23.15
CA GLY A 47 -2.30 24.11 23.87
C GLY A 47 -3.48 23.37 23.26
N LEU A 48 -4.54 24.08 22.85
CA LEU A 48 -5.71 23.50 22.17
C LEU A 48 -5.37 23.02 20.76
N ALA A 49 -4.50 23.74 20.03
CA ALA A 49 -4.04 23.28 18.72
C ALA A 49 -3.16 22.04 18.85
N ALA A 50 -2.25 21.98 19.82
CA ALA A 50 -1.41 20.81 20.05
C ALA A 50 -2.21 19.57 20.50
N THR A 51 -3.22 19.74 21.36
CA THR A 51 -4.11 18.65 21.77
C THR A 51 -5.03 18.21 20.65
N GLY A 52 -5.53 19.12 19.81
CA GLY A 52 -6.36 18.83 18.64
C GLY A 52 -5.59 18.05 17.57
N THR A 53 -4.38 18.46 17.25
CA THR A 53 -3.51 17.75 16.29
C THR A 53 -3.07 16.38 16.80
N SER A 54 -2.77 16.25 18.09
CA SER A 54 -2.42 14.97 18.70
C SER A 54 -3.61 14.00 18.73
N ALA A 55 -4.81 14.49 19.09
CA ALA A 55 -6.02 13.68 19.07
C ALA A 55 -6.41 13.26 17.64
N TRP A 56 -6.26 14.15 16.66
CA TRP A 56 -6.46 13.83 15.26
C TRP A 56 -5.46 12.78 14.76
N ALA A 57 -4.18 12.94 15.08
CA ALA A 57 -3.14 12.00 14.68
C ALA A 57 -3.34 10.61 15.31
N LEU A 58 -3.71 10.55 16.60
CA LEU A 58 -4.04 9.30 17.27
C LEU A 58 -5.24 8.62 16.61
N ASN A 59 -6.31 9.38 16.36
CA ASN A 59 -7.52 8.85 15.70
C ASN A 59 -7.21 8.37 14.27
N ARG A 60 -6.38 9.12 13.52
CA ARG A 60 -6.07 8.83 12.11
C ARG A 60 -5.13 7.63 11.93
N PHE A 61 -4.16 7.42 12.84
CA PHE A 61 -3.05 6.51 12.60
C PHE A 61 -2.86 5.42 13.67
N VAL A 62 -3.58 5.49 14.79
CA VAL A 62 -3.32 4.60 15.94
C VAL A 62 -4.57 3.89 16.44
N ILE A 63 -5.72 4.58 16.44
CA ILE A 63 -6.95 4.00 16.99
C ILE A 63 -7.60 3.12 15.93
N ASP A 64 -7.84 1.85 16.27
CA ASP A 64 -8.58 0.92 15.42
C ASP A 64 -10.06 1.33 15.33
N HIS A 65 -10.58 1.40 14.11
CA HIS A 65 -11.99 1.66 13.83
C HIS A 65 -12.62 0.43 13.19
N VAL A 66 -13.20 -0.42 14.02
CA VAL A 66 -13.84 -1.67 13.58
C VAL A 66 -15.23 -1.37 13.04
N GLU A 67 -15.47 -1.74 11.78
CA GLU A 67 -16.77 -1.68 11.11
C GLU A 67 -17.44 -3.07 11.07
N VAL A 68 -16.65 -4.12 10.84
CA VAL A 68 -17.08 -5.53 10.91
C VAL A 68 -16.12 -6.26 11.84
N GLY A 69 -16.64 -6.77 12.96
CA GLY A 69 -15.84 -7.44 13.99
C GLY A 69 -15.70 -8.95 13.80
N ASP A 70 -16.42 -9.56 12.88
CA ASP A 70 -16.32 -10.99 12.53
C ASP A 70 -16.56 -11.18 11.02
N VAL A 71 -15.48 -11.04 10.29
CA VAL A 71 -15.45 -11.17 8.82
C VAL A 71 -15.79 -12.60 8.39
N ALA A 72 -15.23 -13.60 9.07
CA ALA A 72 -15.45 -15.00 8.72
C ALA A 72 -16.93 -15.39 8.82
N ALA A 73 -17.64 -14.91 9.85
CA ALA A 73 -19.08 -15.14 9.99
C ALA A 73 -19.89 -14.44 8.89
N LEU A 74 -19.49 -13.22 8.50
CA LEU A 74 -20.14 -12.48 7.41
C LEU A 74 -19.94 -13.16 6.07
N GLU A 75 -18.73 -13.59 5.75
CA GLU A 75 -18.40 -14.31 4.50
C GLU A 75 -19.09 -15.67 4.44
N ALA A 76 -19.09 -16.44 5.53
CA ALA A 76 -19.80 -17.72 5.60
C ALA A 76 -21.30 -17.57 5.35
N LYS A 77 -21.92 -16.50 5.89
CA LYS A 77 -23.33 -16.19 5.64
C LYS A 77 -23.60 -15.87 4.16
N ALA A 78 -22.73 -15.07 3.52
CA ALA A 78 -22.85 -14.73 2.11
C ALA A 78 -22.67 -15.96 1.21
N GLN A 79 -21.67 -16.80 1.49
CA GLN A 79 -21.40 -18.03 0.74
C GLN A 79 -22.53 -19.05 0.90
N ASN A 80 -23.09 -19.21 2.10
CA ASN A 80 -24.26 -20.09 2.32
C ASN A 80 -25.52 -19.58 1.59
N ALA A 81 -25.68 -18.27 1.45
CA ALA A 81 -26.79 -17.70 0.68
C ALA A 81 -26.63 -17.92 -0.84
N ALA A 82 -25.39 -17.95 -1.30
CA ALA A 82 -25.03 -18.24 -2.70
C ALA A 82 -24.96 -19.75 -3.00
N ALA A 83 -25.35 -20.62 -2.05
CA ALA A 83 -25.10 -22.04 -2.01
C ALA A 83 -25.29 -22.76 -3.35
N ASN A 84 -24.17 -23.12 -3.99
CA ASN A 84 -24.02 -24.32 -4.83
C ASN A 84 -22.56 -24.65 -5.20
N SER A 85 -21.55 -24.08 -4.56
CA SER A 85 -20.18 -24.53 -4.79
C SER A 85 -19.64 -25.26 -3.55
N SER A 86 -19.85 -26.56 -3.49
CA SER A 86 -19.07 -27.43 -2.63
C SER A 86 -17.64 -27.42 -3.16
N ALA A 87 -16.73 -26.70 -2.50
CA ALA A 87 -15.31 -26.88 -2.78
C ALA A 87 -14.97 -28.36 -2.55
N THR A 88 -14.49 -29.03 -3.59
CA THR A 88 -13.99 -30.40 -3.44
C THR A 88 -12.64 -30.31 -2.74
N PRO A 89 -12.46 -30.97 -1.57
CA PRO A 89 -11.16 -30.96 -0.89
C PRO A 89 -10.06 -31.46 -1.82
N ALA A 90 -8.92 -30.77 -1.80
CA ALA A 90 -7.79 -31.16 -2.60
C ALA A 90 -7.26 -32.53 -2.15
N THR A 91 -6.77 -33.31 -3.11
CA THR A 91 -6.09 -34.58 -2.90
C THR A 91 -4.66 -34.50 -3.45
N ASN A 92 -3.83 -35.47 -3.11
CA ASN A 92 -2.44 -35.58 -3.62
C ASN A 92 -1.59 -34.32 -3.32
N VAL A 93 -1.72 -33.77 -2.11
CA VAL A 93 -0.93 -32.61 -1.69
C VAL A 93 0.53 -32.98 -1.58
N THR A 94 1.38 -32.20 -2.25
CA THR A 94 2.84 -32.29 -2.18
C THR A 94 3.41 -30.89 -1.97
N VAL A 95 4.26 -30.74 -0.96
CA VAL A 95 4.95 -29.47 -0.67
C VAL A 95 6.45 -29.68 -0.85
N GLY A 96 7.03 -28.94 -1.80
CA GLY A 96 8.47 -28.87 -2.01
C GLY A 96 9.07 -27.63 -1.34
N GLU A 97 10.36 -27.41 -1.55
CA GLU A 97 11.05 -26.23 -1.02
C GLU A 97 10.48 -24.91 -1.60
N ASN A 98 10.25 -24.91 -2.92
CA ASN A 98 9.75 -23.75 -3.67
C ASN A 98 8.54 -24.11 -4.54
N SER A 99 7.80 -25.16 -4.18
CA SER A 99 6.65 -25.61 -4.95
C SER A 99 5.58 -26.23 -4.09
N TYR A 100 4.35 -26.12 -4.56
CA TYR A 100 3.19 -26.80 -3.98
C TYR A 100 2.34 -27.36 -5.12
N SER A 101 1.86 -28.56 -4.96
CA SER A 101 0.89 -29.14 -5.87
C SER A 101 -0.20 -29.93 -5.14
N SER A 102 -1.40 -29.84 -5.66
CA SER A 102 -2.57 -30.64 -5.26
C SER A 102 -3.37 -31.01 -6.50
N SER A 103 -4.51 -31.69 -6.32
CA SER A 103 -5.46 -31.89 -7.43
C SER A 103 -6.01 -30.59 -8.01
N ASN A 104 -5.98 -29.51 -7.24
CA ASN A 104 -6.68 -28.26 -7.56
C ASN A 104 -5.75 -27.08 -7.83
N THR A 105 -4.52 -27.14 -7.31
CA THR A 105 -3.60 -25.98 -7.27
C THR A 105 -2.18 -26.43 -7.59
N SER A 106 -1.49 -25.62 -8.42
CA SER A 106 -0.05 -25.74 -8.65
C SER A 106 0.60 -24.38 -8.40
N ILE A 107 1.65 -24.36 -7.59
CA ILE A 107 2.45 -23.18 -7.28
C ILE A 107 3.92 -23.51 -7.50
N GLU A 108 4.59 -22.68 -8.29
CA GLU A 108 6.03 -22.72 -8.50
C GLU A 108 6.62 -21.36 -8.13
N ILE A 109 7.61 -21.33 -7.24
CA ILE A 109 8.25 -20.10 -6.79
C ILE A 109 9.66 -19.99 -7.33
N GLN A 110 9.95 -18.86 -7.93
CA GLN A 110 11.25 -18.52 -8.47
C GLN A 110 11.81 -17.27 -7.78
N GLN A 111 13.03 -17.33 -7.28
CA GLN A 111 13.83 -16.14 -6.97
C GLN A 111 14.65 -15.76 -8.20
N VAL A 112 14.55 -14.50 -8.60
CA VAL A 112 15.28 -13.95 -9.75
C VAL A 112 16.14 -12.79 -9.27
N SER A 113 17.42 -12.79 -9.67
CA SER A 113 18.33 -11.68 -9.45
C SER A 113 18.92 -11.22 -10.77
N THR A 114 18.85 -9.93 -11.04
CA THR A 114 19.37 -9.28 -12.26
C THR A 114 20.24 -8.09 -11.91
N GLY A 115 21.05 -7.61 -12.86
CA GLY A 115 21.99 -6.52 -12.59
C GLY A 115 23.23 -6.96 -11.83
N SER A 116 23.98 -6.00 -11.30
CA SER A 116 25.19 -6.24 -10.51
C SER A 116 25.50 -5.05 -9.59
N GLY A 117 26.16 -5.31 -8.44
CA GLY A 117 26.50 -4.27 -7.48
C GLY A 117 25.27 -3.51 -6.99
N ASN A 118 25.30 -2.19 -7.04
CA ASN A 118 24.20 -1.35 -6.56
C ASN A 118 22.98 -1.31 -7.52
N ASP A 119 23.13 -1.85 -8.75
CA ASP A 119 22.03 -1.99 -9.70
C ASP A 119 21.33 -3.35 -9.61
N THR A 120 21.72 -4.18 -8.65
CA THR A 120 21.09 -5.48 -8.42
C THR A 120 19.60 -5.30 -8.05
N VAL A 121 18.76 -6.11 -8.67
CA VAL A 121 17.33 -6.25 -8.38
C VAL A 121 17.05 -7.72 -8.10
N THR A 122 16.50 -8.01 -6.93
CA THR A 122 16.05 -9.34 -6.54
C THR A 122 14.56 -9.35 -6.33
N TYR A 123 13.87 -10.32 -6.94
CA TYR A 123 12.43 -10.47 -6.81
C TYR A 123 12.01 -11.94 -6.82
N TYR A 124 10.84 -12.19 -6.28
CA TYR A 124 10.22 -13.50 -6.18
C TYR A 124 8.96 -13.53 -7.03
N VAL A 125 8.79 -14.60 -7.78
CA VAL A 125 7.64 -14.87 -8.63
C VAL A 125 6.99 -16.17 -8.18
N ALA A 126 5.76 -16.11 -7.71
CA ALA A 126 4.92 -17.28 -7.55
C ALA A 126 4.06 -17.44 -8.80
N ASP A 127 4.30 -18.49 -9.56
CA ASP A 127 3.50 -18.95 -10.70
C ASP A 127 2.36 -19.82 -10.16
N VAL A 128 1.13 -19.34 -10.25
CA VAL A 128 -0.02 -19.95 -9.59
C VAL A 128 -1.06 -20.38 -10.62
N LYS A 129 -1.39 -21.67 -10.64
CA LYS A 129 -2.46 -22.24 -11.46
C LYS A 129 -3.49 -22.87 -10.55
N LEU A 130 -4.74 -22.46 -10.73
CA LEU A 130 -5.89 -22.91 -9.93
C LEU A 130 -6.90 -23.65 -10.82
N THR A 131 -7.58 -24.64 -10.30
CA THR A 131 -8.78 -25.21 -10.97
C THR A 131 -10.01 -24.37 -10.66
N ASN A 132 -10.05 -23.75 -9.47
CA ASN A 132 -11.14 -22.90 -9.04
C ASN A 132 -10.60 -21.50 -8.70
N ALA A 133 -11.10 -20.47 -9.38
CA ALA A 133 -10.66 -19.10 -9.17
C ALA A 133 -10.90 -18.57 -7.74
N THR A 134 -11.90 -19.11 -7.04
CA THR A 134 -12.24 -18.71 -5.67
C THR A 134 -11.27 -19.24 -4.62
N ASP A 135 -10.28 -20.06 -5.02
CA ASP A 135 -9.20 -20.50 -4.15
C ASP A 135 -8.15 -19.38 -3.93
N LEU A 136 -8.14 -18.33 -4.77
CA LEU A 136 -7.48 -17.06 -4.41
C LEU A 136 -8.39 -16.28 -3.46
N ARG A 137 -8.04 -16.27 -2.19
CA ARG A 137 -8.80 -15.64 -1.11
C ARG A 137 -8.08 -14.41 -0.55
N SER A 138 -8.82 -13.61 0.20
CA SER A 138 -8.27 -12.55 1.04
C SER A 138 -8.58 -12.83 2.52
N ALA A 139 -7.69 -12.43 3.41
CA ALA A 139 -7.94 -12.44 4.85
C ALA A 139 -7.59 -11.08 5.46
N PHE A 140 -8.51 -10.56 6.25
CA PHE A 140 -8.33 -9.32 6.99
C PHE A 140 -7.58 -9.55 8.30
N ALA A 141 -6.78 -8.56 8.68
CA ALA A 141 -6.11 -8.55 9.98
C ALA A 141 -7.11 -8.71 11.14
N ASN A 142 -6.80 -9.60 12.09
CA ASN A 142 -7.61 -9.86 13.28
C ASN A 142 -9.06 -10.26 12.95
N ASN A 143 -9.31 -10.89 11.80
CA ASN A 143 -10.66 -11.26 11.31
C ASN A 143 -11.65 -10.07 11.35
N SER A 144 -11.17 -8.85 11.14
CA SER A 144 -11.95 -7.62 11.30
C SER A 144 -11.72 -6.66 10.14
N TYR A 145 -12.80 -6.04 9.65
CA TYR A 145 -12.74 -4.99 8.67
C TYR A 145 -12.93 -3.63 9.32
N GLY A 146 -12.13 -2.65 8.89
CA GLY A 146 -12.18 -1.27 9.35
C GLY A 146 -10.89 -0.53 9.04
N THR A 147 -10.62 0.58 9.73
CA THR A 147 -9.39 1.35 9.53
C THR A 147 -8.41 1.20 10.68
N ASN A 148 -7.11 1.29 10.37
CA ASN A 148 -5.96 1.10 11.26
C ASN A 148 -5.82 -0.33 11.87
N ILE A 149 -6.61 -1.29 11.43
CA ILE A 149 -6.51 -2.69 11.88
C ILE A 149 -5.41 -3.36 11.08
N THR A 150 -4.39 -3.87 11.76
CA THR A 150 -3.24 -4.50 11.12
C THR A 150 -2.75 -5.73 11.87
N ALA A 151 -2.14 -6.65 11.15
CA ALA A 151 -1.45 -7.82 11.70
C ALA A 151 -0.30 -8.20 10.77
N LYS A 152 0.60 -9.05 11.25
CA LYS A 152 1.68 -9.58 10.43
C LYS A 152 1.13 -10.50 9.34
N PRO A 153 1.63 -10.40 8.10
CA PRO A 153 1.30 -11.36 7.04
C PRO A 153 1.46 -12.81 7.46
N THR A 154 2.53 -13.17 8.21
CA THR A 154 2.72 -14.53 8.73
C THR A 154 1.63 -14.95 9.72
N THR A 155 1.14 -14.05 10.56
CA THR A 155 0.05 -14.34 11.51
C THR A 155 -1.23 -14.63 10.75
N MET A 156 -1.64 -13.74 9.83
CA MET A 156 -2.83 -13.93 9.01
C MET A 156 -2.74 -15.20 8.16
N ALA A 157 -1.59 -15.45 7.53
CA ALA A 157 -1.39 -16.65 6.72
C ALA A 157 -1.51 -17.93 7.55
N SER A 158 -0.94 -17.96 8.77
CA SER A 158 -1.03 -19.11 9.67
C SER A 158 -2.46 -19.34 10.18
N GLU A 159 -3.20 -18.29 10.53
CA GLU A 159 -4.59 -18.38 10.99
C GLU A 159 -5.55 -18.93 9.92
N HIS A 160 -5.18 -18.78 8.63
CA HIS A 160 -5.96 -19.24 7.48
C HIS A 160 -5.40 -20.49 6.81
N ASP A 161 -4.45 -21.19 7.44
CA ASP A 161 -3.77 -22.37 6.88
C ASP A 161 -3.25 -22.11 5.45
N ALA A 162 -2.70 -20.93 5.20
CA ALA A 162 -2.19 -20.56 3.90
C ALA A 162 -0.92 -21.34 3.55
N VAL A 163 -0.85 -21.84 2.31
CA VAL A 163 0.40 -22.34 1.74
C VAL A 163 1.19 -21.23 1.06
N LEU A 164 0.50 -20.27 0.44
CA LEU A 164 1.09 -19.09 -0.19
C LEU A 164 0.28 -17.86 0.21
N ALA A 165 0.96 -16.78 0.56
CA ALA A 165 0.34 -15.47 0.71
C ALA A 165 1.27 -14.34 0.29
N ILE A 166 0.68 -13.22 -0.13
CA ILE A 166 1.34 -11.93 -0.29
C ILE A 166 0.58 -10.88 0.51
N ASN A 167 1.21 -9.75 0.86
CA ASN A 167 0.49 -8.62 1.42
C ASN A 167 -0.65 -8.19 0.49
N GLY A 168 -1.72 -7.66 1.06
CA GLY A 168 -2.85 -7.11 0.31
C GLY A 168 -2.65 -5.67 -0.13
N ASP A 169 -3.77 -4.99 -0.40
CA ASP A 169 -3.76 -3.56 -0.68
C ASP A 169 -3.85 -2.73 0.62
N TYR A 170 -3.69 -1.43 0.50
CA TYR A 170 -3.60 -0.48 1.61
C TYR A 170 -4.97 0.02 2.11
N TYR A 171 -6.03 -0.80 1.98
CA TYR A 171 -7.42 -0.40 2.22
C TYR A 171 -7.67 0.15 3.64
N GLY A 172 -7.00 -0.38 4.65
CA GLY A 172 -7.21 -0.04 6.06
C GLY A 172 -6.73 1.36 6.45
N PHE A 173 -6.00 2.04 5.57
CA PHE A 173 -5.52 3.41 5.77
C PHE A 173 -6.16 4.41 4.82
N ARG A 174 -7.19 3.97 4.07
CA ARG A 174 -7.96 4.76 3.10
C ARG A 174 -9.45 4.67 3.37
N SER A 175 -10.18 5.67 2.91
CA SER A 175 -11.65 5.70 2.94
C SER A 175 -12.28 5.52 1.55
N ASP A 176 -11.45 5.36 0.51
CA ASP A 176 -11.86 5.24 -0.89
C ASP A 176 -11.45 3.89 -1.51
N GLY A 177 -11.94 3.62 -2.70
CA GLY A 177 -11.78 2.40 -3.46
C GLY A 177 -12.98 1.45 -3.34
N ILE A 178 -13.18 0.59 -4.33
CA ILE A 178 -14.16 -0.50 -4.28
C ILE A 178 -13.50 -1.71 -3.63
N LEU A 179 -14.07 -2.17 -2.51
CA LEU A 179 -13.55 -3.30 -1.75
C LEU A 179 -14.55 -4.44 -1.70
N ILE A 180 -14.29 -5.47 -2.51
CA ILE A 180 -14.96 -6.76 -2.46
C ILE A 180 -13.91 -7.79 -2.04
N ARG A 181 -14.21 -8.60 -1.03
CA ARG A 181 -13.36 -9.70 -0.58
C ARG A 181 -14.19 -10.96 -0.41
N ASN A 182 -13.74 -12.05 -1.03
CA ASN A 182 -14.38 -13.37 -0.97
C ASN A 182 -15.88 -13.33 -1.28
N GLY A 183 -16.28 -12.47 -2.25
CA GLY A 183 -17.68 -12.29 -2.67
C GLY A 183 -18.53 -11.44 -1.73
N VAL A 184 -17.93 -10.66 -0.84
CA VAL A 184 -18.63 -9.74 0.09
C VAL A 184 -18.19 -8.31 -0.17
N ILE A 185 -19.15 -7.39 -0.22
CA ILE A 185 -18.88 -5.93 -0.35
C ILE A 185 -18.59 -5.36 1.03
N TYR A 186 -17.43 -4.69 1.15
CA TYR A 186 -17.02 -3.97 2.37
C TYR A 186 -17.01 -2.46 2.15
N ARG A 187 -16.72 -1.99 0.93
CA ARG A 187 -16.69 -0.55 0.60
C ARG A 187 -17.03 -0.34 -0.86
N ASP A 188 -17.78 0.73 -1.12
CA ASP A 188 -18.20 1.15 -2.48
C ASP A 188 -17.93 2.64 -2.65
N SER A 189 -16.67 3.01 -2.92
CA SER A 189 -16.22 4.40 -3.07
C SER A 189 -15.15 4.49 -4.16
N GLY A 190 -15.55 4.20 -5.40
CA GLY A 190 -14.65 4.15 -6.56
C GLY A 190 -13.92 5.46 -6.82
N THR A 191 -12.61 5.40 -7.06
CA THR A 191 -11.76 6.58 -7.15
C THR A 191 -10.68 6.46 -8.23
N ARG A 192 -10.21 5.25 -8.56
CA ARG A 192 -9.04 4.99 -9.40
C ARG A 192 -9.22 3.76 -10.27
N ASP A 193 -8.16 3.37 -10.97
CA ASP A 193 -8.13 2.03 -11.57
C ASP A 193 -8.15 0.97 -10.48
N GLY A 194 -8.96 -0.07 -10.68
CA GLY A 194 -9.01 -1.26 -9.85
C GLY A 194 -8.66 -2.52 -10.63
N MET A 195 -8.44 -3.63 -9.92
CA MET A 195 -8.32 -4.96 -10.50
C MET A 195 -9.40 -5.86 -9.92
N ALA A 196 -10.20 -6.50 -10.76
CA ALA A 196 -11.29 -7.37 -10.38
C ALA A 196 -11.00 -8.83 -10.78
N PHE A 197 -11.18 -9.74 -9.80
CA PHE A 197 -11.02 -11.18 -9.96
C PHE A 197 -12.42 -11.81 -9.96
N TYR A 198 -12.75 -12.56 -11.00
CA TYR A 198 -14.05 -13.15 -11.18
C TYR A 198 -14.05 -14.63 -10.78
N THR A 199 -15.21 -15.13 -10.36
CA THR A 199 -15.40 -16.54 -10.00
C THR A 199 -15.19 -17.51 -11.18
N ASP A 200 -15.26 -17.01 -12.41
CA ASP A 200 -15.00 -17.78 -13.62
C ASP A 200 -13.51 -17.86 -14.03
N GLY A 201 -12.61 -17.21 -13.25
CA GLY A 201 -11.17 -17.21 -13.47
C GLY A 201 -10.65 -16.10 -14.40
N ARG A 202 -11.53 -15.23 -14.85
CA ARG A 202 -11.19 -14.00 -15.56
C ARG A 202 -10.70 -12.96 -14.57
N VAL A 203 -9.76 -12.09 -15.00
CA VAL A 203 -9.30 -10.93 -14.24
C VAL A 203 -9.25 -9.72 -15.16
N GLU A 204 -9.69 -8.57 -14.68
CA GLU A 204 -9.75 -7.33 -15.47
C GLU A 204 -9.22 -6.15 -14.66
N VAL A 205 -8.52 -5.24 -15.34
CA VAL A 205 -8.31 -3.87 -14.86
C VAL A 205 -9.53 -3.04 -15.28
N TYR A 206 -10.10 -2.30 -14.37
CA TYR A 206 -11.30 -1.49 -14.61
C TYR A 206 -11.20 -0.10 -13.96
N ASP A 207 -11.99 0.85 -14.45
CA ASP A 207 -12.13 2.19 -13.85
C ASP A 207 -13.25 2.15 -12.80
N GLU A 208 -12.87 2.27 -11.53
CA GLU A 208 -13.79 2.26 -10.39
C GLU A 208 -14.83 3.38 -10.46
N THR A 209 -14.51 4.49 -11.13
CA THR A 209 -15.39 5.67 -11.21
C THR A 209 -16.59 5.45 -12.15
N THR A 210 -16.54 4.40 -12.98
CA THR A 210 -17.57 4.07 -13.97
C THR A 210 -18.53 2.95 -13.54
N THR A 211 -18.31 2.38 -12.34
CA THR A 211 -19.09 1.24 -11.84
C THR A 211 -19.33 1.37 -10.32
N ASN A 212 -19.89 0.36 -9.70
CA ASN A 212 -20.07 0.24 -8.26
C ASN A 212 -19.89 -1.22 -7.81
N ALA A 213 -19.71 -1.41 -6.49
CA ALA A 213 -19.45 -2.71 -5.91
C ALA A 213 -20.58 -3.74 -6.19
N GLN A 214 -21.85 -3.32 -6.18
CA GLN A 214 -22.96 -4.22 -6.43
C GLN A 214 -22.98 -4.71 -7.88
N THR A 215 -22.74 -3.82 -8.85
CA THR A 215 -22.63 -4.19 -10.27
C THR A 215 -21.50 -5.20 -10.51
N LEU A 216 -20.35 -5.02 -9.86
CA LEU A 216 -19.23 -5.95 -9.93
C LEU A 216 -19.56 -7.29 -9.29
N LEU A 217 -20.22 -7.30 -8.14
CA LEU A 217 -20.64 -8.52 -7.46
C LEU A 217 -21.65 -9.31 -8.29
N ASP A 218 -22.65 -8.63 -8.86
CA ASP A 218 -23.67 -9.23 -9.75
C ASP A 218 -23.05 -9.80 -11.03
N ALA A 219 -21.92 -9.22 -11.48
CA ALA A 219 -21.13 -9.74 -12.61
C ALA A 219 -20.22 -10.94 -12.23
N GLY A 220 -20.21 -11.35 -10.96
CA GLY A 220 -19.46 -12.49 -10.45
C GLY A 220 -18.06 -12.15 -9.94
N VAL A 221 -17.79 -10.91 -9.56
CA VAL A 221 -16.50 -10.53 -8.94
C VAL A 221 -16.38 -11.15 -7.56
N TRP A 222 -15.26 -11.81 -7.33
CA TRP A 222 -14.87 -12.49 -6.10
C TRP A 222 -14.01 -11.61 -5.19
N ASN A 223 -12.98 -10.97 -5.75
CA ASN A 223 -12.11 -10.03 -5.07
C ASN A 223 -11.87 -8.79 -5.95
N THR A 224 -11.63 -7.64 -5.32
CA THR A 224 -11.10 -6.45 -5.99
C THR A 224 -9.82 -5.99 -5.33
N LEU A 225 -8.96 -5.31 -6.04
CA LEU A 225 -7.82 -4.56 -5.52
C LEU A 225 -7.95 -3.10 -5.93
N SER A 226 -7.70 -2.18 -5.03
CA SER A 226 -7.85 -0.74 -5.23
C SER A 226 -6.66 0.03 -4.63
N PHE A 227 -5.44 -0.24 -5.12
CA PHE A 227 -4.22 0.48 -4.76
C PHE A 227 -3.69 1.27 -5.96
N GLY A 228 -3.24 0.57 -6.98
CA GLY A 228 -2.77 1.11 -8.25
C GLY A 228 -1.29 1.53 -8.31
N PRO A 229 -0.88 1.92 -9.49
CA PRO A 229 -1.64 1.90 -10.74
C PRO A 229 -1.76 0.50 -11.35
N ALA A 230 -2.62 0.38 -12.38
CA ALA A 230 -2.54 -0.70 -13.33
C ALA A 230 -1.20 -0.60 -14.08
N LEU A 231 -0.56 -1.74 -14.33
CA LEU A 231 0.78 -1.84 -14.92
C LEU A 231 0.75 -2.32 -16.37
N VAL A 232 -0.04 -3.35 -16.62
CA VAL A 232 -0.20 -4.01 -17.92
C VAL A 232 -1.69 -4.19 -18.18
N ASN A 233 -2.12 -3.92 -19.42
CA ASN A 233 -3.47 -4.21 -19.87
C ASN A 233 -3.45 -4.61 -21.34
N GLY A 234 -4.15 -5.68 -21.71
CA GLY A 234 -4.13 -6.25 -23.05
C GLY A 234 -2.71 -6.65 -23.51
N SER A 235 -1.90 -7.21 -22.61
CA SER A 235 -0.50 -7.61 -22.81
C SER A 235 0.44 -6.45 -23.19
N LYS A 236 0.07 -5.22 -22.82
CA LYS A 236 0.88 -4.02 -23.07
C LYS A 236 1.13 -3.25 -21.78
N VAL A 237 2.38 -2.85 -21.58
CA VAL A 237 2.74 -1.91 -20.52
C VAL A 237 1.98 -0.61 -20.72
N LEU A 238 1.34 -0.11 -19.66
CA LEU A 238 0.60 1.14 -19.70
C LEU A 238 1.56 2.34 -19.67
N SER A 239 1.19 3.41 -20.35
CA SER A 239 1.95 4.68 -20.36
C SER A 239 1.53 5.56 -19.18
N GLY A 240 2.44 6.44 -18.73
CA GLY A 240 2.15 7.44 -17.68
C GLY A 240 2.14 6.89 -16.26
N ILE A 241 2.43 5.60 -16.05
CA ILE A 241 2.46 4.97 -14.74
C ILE A 241 3.58 5.54 -13.83
N ASP A 242 4.60 6.12 -14.43
CA ASP A 242 5.70 6.83 -13.77
C ASP A 242 5.32 8.23 -13.23
N GLN A 243 4.09 8.68 -13.50
CA GLN A 243 3.55 9.96 -13.05
C GLN A 243 2.35 9.81 -12.11
N VAL A 244 1.89 8.58 -11.89
CA VAL A 244 0.76 8.32 -10.99
C VAL A 244 1.19 8.43 -9.53
N GLU A 245 0.41 9.14 -8.74
CA GLU A 245 0.48 9.15 -7.29
C GLU A 245 -0.82 8.59 -6.72
N VAL A 246 -0.72 7.64 -5.81
CA VAL A 246 -1.90 6.93 -5.28
C VAL A 246 -2.34 7.43 -3.92
N ASP A 247 -1.47 8.03 -3.15
CA ASP A 247 -1.80 8.60 -1.85
C ASP A 247 -0.84 9.72 -1.50
N THR A 248 -1.34 10.95 -1.50
CA THR A 248 -0.61 12.17 -1.15
C THR A 248 -0.91 12.67 0.26
N ASN A 249 -1.57 11.86 1.10
CA ASN A 249 -1.88 12.23 2.47
C ASN A 249 -0.62 12.39 3.32
N VAL A 250 -0.73 13.20 4.37
CA VAL A 250 0.39 13.48 5.30
C VAL A 250 0.90 12.16 5.92
N GLY A 251 2.20 11.92 5.74
CA GLY A 251 2.87 10.72 6.24
C GLY A 251 3.08 9.62 5.21
N ASN A 252 2.44 9.70 4.03
CA ASN A 252 2.67 8.78 2.94
C ASN A 252 3.81 9.25 2.03
N HIS A 253 4.50 8.28 1.44
CA HIS A 253 5.56 8.52 0.48
C HIS A 253 5.04 8.32 -0.93
N SER A 254 5.59 9.07 -1.88
CA SER A 254 5.36 8.81 -3.31
C SER A 254 5.64 7.35 -3.65
N ILE A 255 4.78 6.78 -4.49
CA ILE A 255 5.00 5.44 -5.05
C ILE A 255 6.08 5.42 -6.13
N GLN A 256 6.59 6.59 -6.53
CA GLN A 256 7.63 6.70 -7.57
C GLN A 256 9.02 6.36 -7.02
N GLY A 257 9.98 6.19 -7.92
CA GLY A 257 11.35 5.80 -7.60
C GLY A 257 11.53 4.30 -7.35
N GLN A 258 12.77 3.92 -7.05
CA GLN A 258 13.16 2.54 -6.78
C GLN A 258 12.76 2.14 -5.38
N GLN A 259 11.82 1.19 -5.27
CA GLN A 259 11.23 0.75 -4.01
C GLN A 259 11.00 -0.76 -4.03
N PRO A 260 10.88 -1.44 -2.87
CA PRO A 260 10.24 -2.74 -2.80
C PRO A 260 8.82 -2.64 -3.36
N ARG A 261 8.35 -3.69 -4.06
CA ARG A 261 7.05 -3.69 -4.73
C ARG A 261 6.34 -5.02 -4.55
N THR A 262 5.02 -4.97 -4.59
CA THR A 262 4.18 -6.15 -4.73
C THR A 262 3.22 -5.94 -5.89
N ALA A 263 3.08 -6.93 -6.75
CA ALA A 263 2.20 -6.89 -7.90
C ALA A 263 1.48 -8.22 -8.10
N VAL A 264 0.28 -8.12 -8.66
CA VAL A 264 -0.53 -9.27 -9.08
C VAL A 264 -0.73 -9.18 -10.58
N GLY A 265 -0.47 -10.28 -11.29
CA GLY A 265 -0.67 -10.40 -12.72
C GLY A 265 -1.56 -11.59 -13.06
N TRP A 266 -2.30 -11.45 -14.14
CA TRP A 266 -3.10 -12.48 -14.75
C TRP A 266 -2.55 -12.81 -16.14
N VAL A 267 -2.27 -14.09 -16.36
CA VAL A 267 -1.75 -14.59 -17.65
C VAL A 267 -2.92 -15.03 -18.53
N GLU A 268 -3.73 -15.93 -18.00
CA GLU A 268 -4.92 -16.48 -18.62
C GLU A 268 -5.87 -17.03 -17.54
N LYS A 269 -7.00 -17.58 -17.93
CA LYS A 269 -8.01 -18.13 -17.01
C LYS A 269 -7.35 -19.00 -15.93
N ASN A 270 -7.56 -18.65 -14.65
CA ASN A 270 -7.05 -19.34 -13.48
C ASN A 270 -5.51 -19.42 -13.38
N HIS A 271 -4.79 -18.58 -14.12
CA HIS A 271 -3.32 -18.54 -14.09
C HIS A 271 -2.83 -17.14 -13.69
N LEU A 272 -2.19 -17.05 -12.55
CA LEU A 272 -1.74 -15.81 -11.92
C LEU A 272 -0.23 -15.79 -11.72
N LYS A 273 0.35 -14.59 -11.68
CA LYS A 273 1.71 -14.32 -11.22
C LYS A 273 1.61 -13.39 -10.01
N LEU A 274 2.08 -13.85 -8.86
CA LEU A 274 2.25 -13.01 -7.68
C LEU A 274 3.72 -12.64 -7.58
N VAL A 275 4.03 -11.34 -7.58
CA VAL A 275 5.42 -10.86 -7.64
C VAL A 275 5.71 -9.97 -6.44
N VAL A 276 6.80 -10.27 -5.74
CA VAL A 276 7.34 -9.42 -4.68
C VAL A 276 8.78 -9.07 -5.02
N VAL A 277 9.05 -7.78 -5.14
CA VAL A 277 10.39 -7.23 -5.39
C VAL A 277 10.96 -6.71 -4.08
N ASP A 278 12.13 -7.21 -3.69
CA ASP A 278 12.88 -6.67 -2.58
C ASP A 278 13.52 -5.32 -2.95
N GLY A 279 13.91 -4.54 -1.96
CA GLY A 279 14.55 -3.27 -2.23
C GLY A 279 15.11 -2.59 -0.98
N ARG A 280 15.70 -1.39 -1.17
CA ARG A 280 16.35 -0.60 -0.11
C ARG A 280 17.50 -1.36 0.57
N SER A 281 18.13 -2.32 -0.13
CA SER A 281 19.22 -3.14 0.39
C SER A 281 20.38 -3.10 -0.59
N GLU A 282 21.40 -2.30 -0.25
CA GLU A 282 22.59 -2.09 -1.09
C GLU A 282 23.29 -3.40 -1.37
N GLY A 283 23.65 -3.62 -2.63
CA GLY A 283 24.33 -4.83 -3.10
C GLY A 283 23.44 -6.08 -3.23
N TYR A 284 22.20 -6.03 -2.71
CA TYR A 284 21.25 -7.15 -2.80
C TYR A 284 20.05 -6.81 -3.69
N SER A 285 19.34 -5.73 -3.40
CA SER A 285 18.25 -5.25 -4.24
C SER A 285 17.95 -3.78 -3.98
N ARG A 286 18.04 -2.98 -5.04
CA ARG A 286 17.68 -1.56 -4.98
C ARG A 286 16.18 -1.31 -4.99
N GLY A 287 15.40 -2.32 -5.38
CA GLY A 287 14.01 -2.18 -5.74
C GLY A 287 13.82 -1.70 -7.17
N VAL A 288 12.56 -1.49 -7.57
CA VAL A 288 12.21 -1.10 -8.94
C VAL A 288 11.28 0.10 -8.97
N THR A 289 11.33 0.85 -10.07
CA THR A 289 10.35 1.87 -10.44
C THR A 289 9.05 1.22 -10.92
N MET A 290 7.97 2.00 -11.08
CA MET A 290 6.71 1.48 -11.64
C MET A 290 6.88 0.96 -13.07
N THR A 291 7.67 1.64 -13.89
CA THR A 291 7.93 1.20 -15.27
C THR A 291 8.72 -0.12 -15.30
N GLU A 292 9.74 -0.27 -14.45
CA GLU A 292 10.49 -1.52 -14.34
C GLU A 292 9.59 -2.67 -13.85
N LEU A 293 8.73 -2.42 -12.85
CA LEU A 293 7.76 -3.41 -12.37
C LEU A 293 6.80 -3.83 -13.49
N ALA A 294 6.26 -2.87 -14.24
CA ALA A 294 5.37 -3.16 -15.37
C ALA A 294 6.06 -3.99 -16.45
N GLN A 295 7.35 -3.72 -16.73
CA GLN A 295 8.14 -4.51 -17.67
C GLN A 295 8.35 -5.94 -17.16
N ILE A 296 8.67 -6.12 -15.86
CA ILE A 296 8.78 -7.45 -15.24
C ILE A 296 7.47 -8.23 -15.43
N MET A 297 6.33 -7.60 -15.16
CA MET A 297 5.03 -8.26 -15.30
C MET A 297 4.71 -8.63 -16.76
N ALA A 298 5.07 -7.76 -17.71
CA ALA A 298 4.89 -8.03 -19.12
C ALA A 298 5.79 -9.17 -19.59
N ASP A 299 7.06 -9.20 -19.19
CA ASP A 299 8.03 -10.25 -19.51
C ASP A 299 7.65 -11.61 -18.92
N LEU A 300 6.93 -11.61 -17.80
CA LEU A 300 6.32 -12.81 -17.20
C LEU A 300 5.05 -13.29 -17.96
N GLY A 301 4.66 -12.61 -19.04
CA GLY A 301 3.54 -12.98 -19.90
C GLY A 301 2.16 -12.56 -19.36
N CYS A 302 2.09 -11.62 -18.44
CA CYS A 302 0.80 -11.15 -17.91
C CYS A 302 0.01 -10.39 -18.97
N ALA A 303 -1.24 -10.79 -19.18
CA ALA A 303 -2.18 -10.08 -20.04
C ALA A 303 -2.75 -8.83 -19.37
N CYS A 304 -2.91 -8.87 -18.03
CA CYS A 304 -3.08 -7.68 -17.20
C CYS A 304 -2.27 -7.82 -15.90
N ALA A 305 -1.85 -6.67 -15.31
CA ALA A 305 -1.11 -6.64 -14.05
C ALA A 305 -1.38 -5.34 -13.28
N TYR A 306 -1.25 -5.42 -11.97
CA TYR A 306 -1.64 -4.35 -11.06
C TYR A 306 -0.68 -4.27 -9.89
N ASN A 307 -0.28 -3.05 -9.53
CA ASN A 307 0.55 -2.78 -8.36
C ASN A 307 -0.32 -2.66 -7.10
N ILE A 308 0.12 -3.28 -6.03
CA ILE A 308 -0.50 -3.15 -4.70
C ILE A 308 0.46 -2.54 -3.69
N ASP A 309 0.10 -2.49 -2.41
CA ASP A 309 0.95 -1.91 -1.37
C ASP A 309 2.35 -2.53 -1.40
N GLY A 310 3.34 -1.66 -1.29
CA GLY A 310 4.74 -2.00 -1.46
C GLY A 310 5.61 -1.48 -0.31
N GLY A 311 6.87 -1.21 -0.63
CA GLY A 311 7.82 -0.71 0.37
C GLY A 311 8.04 -1.71 1.50
N GLY A 312 7.85 -1.27 2.74
CA GLY A 312 8.00 -2.13 3.92
C GLY A 312 6.94 -3.22 4.07
N SER A 313 5.82 -3.13 3.33
CA SER A 313 4.75 -4.13 3.32
C SER A 313 5.04 -5.31 2.40
N SER A 314 5.96 -5.15 1.42
CA SER A 314 6.26 -6.18 0.43
C SER A 314 6.72 -7.48 1.10
N ALA A 315 5.86 -8.47 1.09
CA ALA A 315 6.09 -9.76 1.74
C ALA A 315 5.46 -10.90 0.94
N MET A 316 6.21 -11.99 0.78
CA MET A 316 5.73 -13.26 0.25
C MET A 316 5.95 -14.35 1.28
N TYR A 317 4.86 -14.93 1.73
CA TYR A 317 4.84 -16.08 2.65
C TYR A 317 4.70 -17.36 1.84
N PHE A 318 5.46 -18.36 2.18
CA PHE A 318 5.31 -19.70 1.65
C PHE A 318 5.62 -20.74 2.72
N ASN A 319 4.73 -21.70 2.88
CA ASN A 319 4.89 -22.88 3.74
C ASN A 319 5.51 -22.58 5.12
N GLY A 320 4.94 -21.63 5.86
CA GLY A 320 5.32 -21.33 7.25
C GLY A 320 6.25 -20.13 7.44
N SER A 321 6.78 -19.52 6.38
CA SER A 321 7.74 -18.42 6.54
C SER A 321 7.66 -17.37 5.42
N ILE A 322 8.15 -16.15 5.70
CA ILE A 322 8.44 -15.16 4.67
C ILE A 322 9.70 -15.60 3.91
N ILE A 323 9.61 -15.65 2.60
CA ILE A 323 10.68 -16.14 1.72
C ILE A 323 11.46 -15.02 1.03
N ASN A 324 10.94 -13.80 0.97
CA ASN A 324 11.68 -12.63 0.51
C ASN A 324 12.37 -11.90 1.68
N GLN A 325 13.07 -10.79 1.41
CA GLN A 325 13.77 -10.00 2.41
C GLN A 325 13.10 -8.62 2.61
N PRO A 326 12.10 -8.50 3.50
CA PRO A 326 11.42 -7.23 3.75
C PRO A 326 12.37 -6.13 4.22
N SER A 327 12.22 -4.92 3.67
CA SER A 327 13.18 -3.82 3.80
C SER A 327 13.32 -3.20 5.20
N ASN A 328 12.42 -3.52 6.13
CA ASN A 328 12.42 -2.96 7.49
C ASN A 328 13.08 -3.88 8.53
N GLY A 329 13.88 -4.86 8.08
CA GLY A 329 14.51 -5.85 8.96
C GLY A 329 13.54 -6.94 9.45
N GLY A 330 12.40 -7.08 8.81
CA GLY A 330 11.34 -8.04 9.05
C GLY A 330 10.04 -7.58 8.42
N GLU A 331 9.01 -8.44 8.46
CA GLU A 331 7.70 -8.10 7.93
C GLU A 331 7.05 -6.92 8.71
N ARG A 332 6.36 -6.07 7.98
CA ARG A 332 5.51 -4.99 8.52
C ARG A 332 4.07 -5.49 8.63
N ASP A 333 3.36 -5.04 9.64
CA ASP A 333 1.93 -5.29 9.78
C ASP A 333 1.16 -4.66 8.60
N THR A 334 0.21 -5.41 8.04
CA THR A 334 -0.64 -5.02 6.90
C THR A 334 -2.11 -5.21 7.24
N SER A 335 -3.00 -4.60 6.47
CA SER A 335 -4.44 -4.65 6.73
C SER A 335 -5.08 -5.97 6.29
N ASP A 336 -4.54 -6.59 5.24
CA ASP A 336 -4.99 -7.86 4.68
C ASP A 336 -3.86 -8.57 3.95
N ILE A 337 -4.14 -9.79 3.55
CA ILE A 337 -3.34 -10.61 2.63
C ILE A 337 -4.21 -11.15 1.50
N LEU A 338 -3.57 -11.44 0.36
CA LEU A 338 -4.09 -12.39 -0.62
C LEU A 338 -3.41 -13.74 -0.38
N TYR A 339 -4.19 -14.82 -0.35
CA TYR A 339 -3.63 -16.12 0.00
C TYR A 339 -4.30 -17.28 -0.74
N ILE A 340 -3.61 -18.41 -0.74
CA ILE A 340 -4.10 -19.72 -1.16
C ILE A 340 -3.94 -20.65 0.04
N ALA A 341 -5.03 -21.28 0.45
CA ALA A 341 -5.03 -22.19 1.59
C ALA A 341 -4.38 -23.54 1.22
N ASN A 342 -3.81 -24.20 2.20
CA ASN A 342 -3.34 -25.56 2.09
C ASN A 342 -4.54 -26.50 1.85
N GLY A 343 -4.46 -27.36 0.86
CA GLY A 343 -5.56 -28.26 0.52
C GLY A 343 -6.70 -27.61 -0.29
N SER A 344 -6.48 -26.41 -0.84
CA SER A 344 -7.38 -25.80 -1.81
C SER A 344 -7.08 -26.27 -3.24
#